data_2a38677c0fcc681d3b30feba89a31c17
#
_entry.id   2a38677c0fcc681d3b30feba89a31c17
#
_cell.length_a   1.000
_cell.length_b   1.000
_cell.length_c   1.000
_cell.angle_alpha   90.00
_cell.angle_beta   90.00
_cell.angle_gamma   90.00
#
_symmetry.space_group_name_H-M   'P 1'
#
loop_
_entity.id
_entity.type
_entity.pdbx_description
1 polymer ?
#
loop_
_entity_poly.entity_id
_entity_poly.type
_entity_poly.pdbx_seq_one_letter_code
_entity_poly.pdbx_strand_id
1 'polypeptide(L)'
;MSCRCSDIRDCERDLRVLQRALRDNGQLGQRIRTLAASGHAGEEQDERAYPVEESLRARMRQKTEEFSARALEAQQRYQRYLENCIWAAEDDLAAMQEEDDAYHEDDDD
;
A
#
# COMPACT_ATOMS: atom_id res chain seq x y z
N MET A 1 6.78 -31.59 21.40
CA MET A 1 6.55 -30.45 20.47
C MET A 1 5.07 -30.25 20.23
N SER A 2 4.62 -29.03 20.25
CA SER A 2 3.21 -28.69 19.98
C SER A 2 2.99 -28.49 18.48
N CYS A 3 1.78 -28.80 18.03
CA CYS A 3 1.35 -28.57 16.66
C CYS A 3 1.33 -27.06 16.37
N ARG A 4 1.74 -26.66 15.16
CA ARG A 4 1.76 -25.27 14.73
C ARG A 4 0.50 -24.87 13.94
N CYS A 5 -0.53 -25.71 13.94
CA CYS A 5 -1.75 -25.47 13.15
C CYS A 5 -2.43 -24.15 13.47
N SER A 6 -2.50 -23.78 14.75
CA SER A 6 -3.10 -22.51 15.20
C SER A 6 -2.27 -21.32 14.73
N ASP A 7 -0.95 -21.41 14.89
CA ASP A 7 -0.03 -20.35 14.46
C ASP A 7 -0.06 -20.17 12.95
N ILE A 8 -0.16 -21.26 12.19
CA ILE A 8 -0.27 -21.25 10.73
C ILE A 8 -1.54 -20.51 10.31
N ARG A 9 -2.68 -20.83 10.94
CA ARG A 9 -3.96 -20.16 10.62
C ARG A 9 -3.91 -18.68 10.92
N ASP A 10 -3.29 -18.31 12.04
CA ASP A 10 -3.13 -16.89 12.41
C ASP A 10 -2.25 -16.16 11.42
N CYS A 11 -1.15 -16.79 11.00
CA CYS A 11 -0.22 -16.20 10.01
C CYS A 11 -0.90 -16.05 8.64
N GLU A 12 -1.68 -17.05 8.21
CA GLU A 12 -2.43 -16.99 6.95
C GLU A 12 -3.46 -15.85 6.97
N ARG A 13 -4.13 -15.67 8.11
CA ARG A 13 -5.07 -14.57 8.29
C ARG A 13 -4.36 -13.22 8.20
N ASP A 14 -3.22 -13.08 8.87
CA ASP A 14 -2.42 -11.85 8.85
C ASP A 14 -1.92 -11.55 7.44
N LEU A 15 -1.52 -12.57 6.69
CA LEU A 15 -1.13 -12.42 5.28
C LEU A 15 -2.27 -11.87 4.44
N ARG A 16 -3.50 -12.38 4.63
CA ARG A 16 -4.66 -11.87 3.89
C ARG A 16 -4.93 -10.40 4.19
N VAL A 17 -4.77 -10.00 5.46
CA VAL A 17 -4.94 -8.60 5.87
C VAL A 17 -3.87 -7.72 5.21
N LEU A 18 -2.61 -8.17 5.22
CA LEU A 18 -1.50 -7.45 4.61
C LEU A 18 -1.68 -7.31 3.09
N GLN A 19 -2.10 -8.37 2.42
CA GLN A 19 -2.36 -8.38 0.98
C GLN A 19 -3.49 -7.42 0.60
N ARG A 20 -4.54 -7.37 1.43
CA ARG A 20 -5.64 -6.41 1.25
C ARG A 20 -5.15 -4.97 1.42
N ALA A 21 -4.35 -4.72 2.46
CA ALA A 21 -3.76 -3.41 2.71
C ALA A 21 -2.86 -2.97 1.54
N LEU A 22 -2.07 -3.89 0.98
CA LEU A 22 -1.22 -3.60 -0.17
C LEU A 22 -2.05 -3.20 -1.40
N ARG A 23 -3.14 -3.92 -1.66
CA ARG A 23 -4.07 -3.62 -2.76
C ARG A 23 -4.71 -2.25 -2.58
N ASP A 24 -5.21 -1.96 -1.38
CA ASP A 24 -5.85 -0.69 -1.06
C ASP A 24 -4.86 0.46 -1.21
N ASN A 25 -3.62 0.25 -0.78
CA ASN A 25 -2.57 1.25 -0.91
C ASN A 25 -2.22 1.53 -2.38
N GLY A 26 -2.24 0.50 -3.24
CA GLY A 26 -2.05 0.67 -4.69
C GLY A 26 -3.17 1.51 -5.32
N GLN A 27 -4.40 1.27 -4.91
CA GLN A 27 -5.55 2.06 -5.35
C GLN A 27 -5.44 3.52 -4.88
N LEU A 28 -4.95 3.73 -3.66
CA LEU A 28 -4.71 5.07 -3.13
C LEU A 28 -3.72 5.83 -4.01
N GLY A 29 -2.63 5.20 -4.44
CA GLY A 29 -1.66 5.81 -5.34
C GLY A 29 -2.29 6.27 -6.66
N GLN A 30 -3.16 5.46 -7.24
CA GLN A 30 -3.88 5.82 -8.46
C GLN A 30 -4.85 6.99 -8.22
N ARG A 31 -5.54 6.98 -7.08
CA ARG A 31 -6.45 8.08 -6.72
C ARG A 31 -5.71 9.40 -6.55
N ILE A 32 -4.53 9.38 -5.94
CA ILE A 32 -3.70 10.58 -5.80
C ILE A 32 -3.34 11.14 -7.17
N ARG A 33 -2.92 10.29 -8.11
CA ARG A 33 -2.59 10.69 -9.48
C ARG A 33 -3.79 11.27 -10.21
N THR A 34 -4.95 10.64 -10.06
CA THR A 34 -6.20 11.10 -10.68
C THR A 34 -6.62 12.45 -10.13
N LEU A 35 -6.55 12.64 -8.81
CA LEU A 35 -6.91 13.90 -8.17
C LEU A 35 -5.96 15.03 -8.58
N ALA A 36 -4.66 14.76 -8.70
CA ALA A 36 -3.68 15.72 -9.17
C ALA A 36 -4.00 16.17 -10.61
N ALA A 37 -4.31 15.22 -11.50
CA ALA A 37 -4.69 15.53 -12.88
C ALA A 37 -6.02 16.30 -12.94
N SER A 38 -7.00 15.95 -12.11
CA SER A 38 -8.27 16.65 -12.01
C SER A 38 -8.11 18.07 -11.48
N GLY A 39 -7.18 18.27 -10.55
CA GLY A 39 -6.84 19.60 -10.01
C GLY A 39 -6.34 20.53 -11.11
N HIS A 40 -5.45 20.05 -11.98
CA HIS A 40 -4.96 20.84 -13.11
C HIS A 40 -6.08 21.17 -14.11
N ALA A 41 -6.95 20.22 -14.41
CA ALA A 41 -8.09 20.45 -15.28
C ALA A 41 -9.07 21.49 -14.68
N GLY A 42 -9.30 21.42 -13.36
CA GLY A 42 -10.13 22.36 -12.63
C GLY A 42 -9.55 23.78 -12.67
N GLU A 43 -8.24 23.92 -12.51
CA GLU A 43 -7.54 25.19 -12.60
C GLU A 43 -7.75 25.86 -13.98
N GLU A 44 -7.65 25.08 -15.06
CA GLU A 44 -7.87 25.57 -16.42
C GLU A 44 -9.30 26.07 -16.63
N GLN A 45 -10.29 25.40 -16.08
CA GLN A 45 -11.69 25.85 -16.14
C GLN A 45 -11.93 27.10 -15.31
N ASP A 46 -11.35 27.18 -14.11
CA ASP A 46 -11.48 28.33 -13.23
C ASP A 46 -10.82 29.58 -13.84
N GLU A 47 -9.74 29.39 -14.60
CA GLU A 47 -9.09 30.49 -15.34
C GLU A 47 -10.02 31.19 -16.30
N ARG A 48 -10.91 30.44 -16.96
CA ARG A 48 -11.87 31.00 -17.91
C ARG A 48 -12.97 31.79 -17.22
N ALA A 49 -13.37 31.30 -16.03
CA ALA A 49 -14.44 31.95 -15.27
C ALA A 49 -13.95 33.09 -14.40
N TYR A 50 -12.76 32.97 -13.82
CA TYR A 50 -12.18 33.92 -12.88
C TYR A 50 -10.71 34.13 -13.20
N PRO A 51 -10.36 35.16 -14.01
CA PRO A 51 -8.95 35.43 -14.30
C PRO A 51 -8.16 35.68 -13.01
N VAL A 52 -7.15 34.88 -12.78
CA VAL A 52 -6.25 34.99 -11.63
C VAL A 52 -4.89 35.43 -12.13
N GLU A 53 -4.20 36.24 -11.34
CA GLU A 53 -2.87 36.69 -11.65
C GLU A 53 -1.95 35.47 -11.93
N GLU A 54 -1.14 35.57 -12.98
CA GLU A 54 -0.31 34.49 -13.46
C GLU A 54 0.69 33.97 -12.40
N SER A 55 1.26 34.89 -11.62
CA SER A 55 2.19 34.53 -10.54
C SER A 55 1.52 33.72 -9.43
N LEU A 56 0.27 34.07 -9.09
CA LEU A 56 -0.50 33.32 -8.10
C LEU A 56 -0.87 31.94 -8.63
N ARG A 57 -1.27 31.87 -9.89
CA ARG A 57 -1.58 30.63 -10.58
C ARG A 57 -0.38 29.68 -10.59
N ALA A 58 0.81 30.18 -10.91
CA ALA A 58 2.04 29.40 -10.91
C ALA A 58 2.34 28.86 -9.51
N ARG A 59 2.14 29.68 -8.47
CA ARG A 59 2.35 29.23 -7.08
C ARG A 59 1.34 28.17 -6.66
N MET A 60 0.09 28.31 -7.05
CA MET A 60 -0.94 27.29 -6.76
C MET A 60 -0.62 25.96 -7.43
N ARG A 61 -0.21 26.01 -8.69
CA ARG A 61 0.20 24.82 -9.45
C ARG A 61 1.40 24.12 -8.78
N GLN A 62 2.40 24.90 -8.40
CA GLN A 62 3.59 24.39 -7.71
C GLN A 62 3.22 23.72 -6.38
N LYS A 63 2.33 24.32 -5.60
CA LYS A 63 1.86 23.74 -4.34
C LYS A 63 1.13 22.43 -4.55
N THR A 64 0.25 22.35 -5.55
CA THR A 64 -0.47 21.12 -5.90
C THR A 64 0.51 20.02 -6.29
N GLU A 65 1.52 20.32 -7.10
CA GLU A 65 2.56 19.39 -7.50
C GLU A 65 3.38 18.89 -6.31
N GLU A 66 3.77 19.80 -5.40
CA GLU A 66 4.50 19.45 -4.18
C GLU A 66 3.70 18.51 -3.28
N PHE A 67 2.42 18.81 -3.04
CA PHE A 67 1.56 17.98 -2.21
C PHE A 67 1.34 16.61 -2.83
N SER A 68 1.10 16.56 -4.13
CA SER A 68 0.91 15.30 -4.86
C SER A 68 2.17 14.44 -4.81
N ALA A 69 3.34 15.06 -5.00
CA ALA A 69 4.62 14.35 -4.94
C ALA A 69 4.87 13.76 -3.55
N ARG A 70 4.60 14.52 -2.49
CA ARG A 70 4.76 14.06 -1.11
C ARG A 70 3.79 12.92 -0.78
N ALA A 71 2.55 13.04 -1.23
CA ALA A 71 1.55 12.00 -1.01
C ALA A 71 1.93 10.69 -1.71
N LEU A 72 2.40 10.76 -2.96
CA LEU A 72 2.87 9.61 -3.71
C LEU A 72 4.10 8.98 -3.08
N GLU A 73 5.04 9.80 -2.60
CA GLU A 73 6.23 9.30 -1.92
C GLU A 73 5.87 8.56 -0.65
N ALA A 74 4.95 9.09 0.16
CA ALA A 74 4.48 8.44 1.36
C ALA A 74 3.76 7.11 1.04
N GLN A 75 2.93 7.10 -0.01
CA GLN A 75 2.23 5.91 -0.48
C GLN A 75 3.22 4.84 -0.92
N GLN A 76 4.28 5.20 -1.65
CA GLN A 76 5.30 4.27 -2.12
C GLN A 76 6.14 3.71 -0.96
N ARG A 77 6.45 4.51 0.04
CA ARG A 77 7.15 4.04 1.24
C ARG A 77 6.32 3.04 2.01
N TYR A 78 5.02 3.29 2.15
CA TYR A 78 4.10 2.38 2.82
C TYR A 78 3.95 1.09 2.03
N GLN A 79 3.92 1.17 0.71
CA GLN A 79 3.88 -0.01 -0.15
C GLN A 79 5.09 -0.92 0.07
N ARG A 80 6.30 -0.36 0.11
CA ARG A 80 7.51 -1.13 0.39
C ARG A 80 7.49 -1.76 1.78
N TYR A 81 6.97 -1.02 2.76
CA TYR A 81 6.81 -1.54 4.12
C TYR A 81 5.89 -2.76 4.14
N LEU A 82 4.74 -2.67 3.46
CA LEU A 82 3.79 -3.78 3.38
C LEU A 82 4.37 -4.98 2.65
N GLU A 83 5.09 -4.76 1.56
CA GLU A 83 5.77 -5.83 0.82
C GLU A 83 6.78 -6.56 1.70
N ASN A 84 7.55 -5.83 2.49
CA ASN A 84 8.51 -6.41 3.44
C ASN A 84 7.80 -7.20 4.54
N CYS A 85 6.69 -6.71 5.05
CA CYS A 85 5.88 -7.43 6.04
C CYS A 85 5.31 -8.73 5.47
N ILE A 86 4.84 -8.69 4.21
CA ILE A 86 4.33 -9.87 3.52
C ILE A 86 5.44 -10.91 3.35
N TRP A 87 6.62 -10.49 2.91
CA TRP A 87 7.77 -11.38 2.76
C TRP A 87 8.13 -12.06 4.08
N ALA A 88 8.22 -11.28 5.17
CA ALA A 88 8.52 -11.82 6.49
C ALA A 88 7.46 -12.83 6.94
N ALA A 89 6.19 -12.52 6.73
CA ALA A 89 5.09 -13.41 7.08
C ALA A 89 5.08 -14.68 6.24
N GLU A 90 5.40 -14.59 4.95
CA GLU A 90 5.52 -15.75 4.06
C GLU A 90 6.67 -16.68 4.49
N ASP A 91 7.81 -16.10 4.87
CA ASP A 91 8.95 -16.88 5.39
C ASP A 91 8.59 -17.56 6.70
N ASP A 92 7.93 -16.87 7.62
CA ASP A 92 7.47 -17.44 8.88
C ASP A 92 6.46 -18.56 8.65
N LEU A 93 5.53 -18.35 7.70
CA LEU A 93 4.54 -19.36 7.34
C LEU A 93 5.20 -20.63 6.79
N ALA A 94 6.17 -20.45 5.89
CA ALA A 94 6.90 -21.59 5.31
C ALA A 94 7.65 -22.38 6.38
N ALA A 95 8.30 -21.68 7.33
CA ALA A 95 9.00 -22.32 8.44
C ALA A 95 8.04 -23.08 9.36
N MET A 96 6.90 -22.48 9.68
CA MET A 96 5.87 -23.12 10.51
C MET A 96 5.25 -24.33 9.83
N GLN A 97 5.01 -24.27 8.54
CA GLN A 97 4.48 -25.39 7.75
C GLN A 97 5.47 -26.55 7.72
N GLU A 98 6.75 -26.27 7.56
CA GLU A 98 7.79 -27.28 7.58
C GLU A 98 7.87 -27.98 8.95
N GLU A 99 7.82 -27.22 10.04
CA GLU A 99 7.79 -27.77 11.40
C GLU A 99 6.54 -28.61 11.65
N ASP A 100 5.38 -28.13 11.20
CA ASP A 100 4.10 -28.80 11.38
C ASP A 100 4.04 -30.09 10.57
N ASP A 101 4.53 -30.11 9.35
CA ASP A 101 4.61 -31.28 8.50
C ASP A 101 5.51 -32.34 9.13
N ALA A 102 6.67 -31.96 9.67
CA ALA A 102 7.57 -32.83 10.38
C ALA A 102 6.91 -33.45 11.63
N TYR A 103 6.15 -32.63 12.37
CA TYR A 103 5.41 -33.08 13.54
C TYR A 103 4.35 -34.12 13.18
N HIS A 104 3.56 -33.90 12.14
CA HIS A 104 2.51 -34.80 11.69
C HIS A 104 3.09 -36.05 11.02
N GLU A 105 4.22 -35.95 10.36
CA GLU A 105 4.94 -37.11 9.79
C GLU A 105 5.39 -38.05 10.88
N ASP A 106 5.93 -37.53 11.99
CA ASP A 106 6.33 -38.35 13.16
C ASP A 106 5.12 -38.99 13.84
N ASP A 107 3.96 -38.36 13.78
CA ASP A 107 2.72 -38.79 14.41
C ASP A 107 2.06 -39.95 13.63
N ASP A 108 2.34 -40.08 12.33
CA ASP A 108 1.81 -41.10 11.44
C ASP A 108 2.55 -42.46 11.60
N ASP A 109 3.63 -42.51 12.35
CA ASP A 109 4.36 -43.71 12.69
C ASP A 109 3.76 -44.37 13.95
#